data_09bfac948c2428e73f003bafa28f968c
#
_entry.id   09bfac948c2428e73f003bafa28f968c
#
_cell.length_a   1.000
_cell.length_b   1.000
_cell.length_c   1.000
_cell.angle_alpha   90.00
_cell.angle_beta   90.00
_cell.angle_gamma   90.00
#
_symmetry.space_group_name_H-M   'P 1'
#
loop_
_entity.id
_entity.type
_entity.pdbx_description
1 polymer ?
#
loop_
_entity_poly.entity_id
_entity_poly.type
_entity_poly.pdbx_seq_one_letter_code
_entity_poly.pdbx_strand_id
1 'polypeptide(L)'
;MILNVSGRTDIVAFYSEWFMNRYKEGFVDVRNPFNPSLISRIYFEDVDAIMFCSKNPLPIIEYLKEIKKPIIFHITLTGYKRDIEKNVPNKKEIIEGIKRISKIIGIDRVFVRYDPVLINEEYTVDYHVKAFDKLCEKLDGYVKNIIISFIDDYKNVQNNMNILKLKTIDNNDLERIGICFSDSAKRHNMMVQTCAEDDNLTEYGFTKNDCLSQRLAFEITGKDYKIGTIRKGTSCNCVETVDIGYYNSCPHMCAYCYANYNEKEIKTNYLNHNKTSSLLIGKITEKDIIKRRYK
;
A
#
# COMPACT_ATOMS: atom_id res chain seq x y z
N MET A 1 0.50 -5.37 18.35
CA MET A 1 -0.16 -5.37 17.02
C MET A 1 0.69 -4.63 16.00
N ILE A 2 0.57 -4.95 14.70
CA ILE A 2 1.18 -4.16 13.61
C ILE A 2 0.13 -3.19 13.06
N LEU A 3 0.47 -1.91 13.01
CA LEU A 3 -0.42 -0.87 12.51
C LEU A 3 -0.23 -0.71 10.99
N ASN A 4 -1.31 -0.78 10.20
CA ASN A 4 -1.30 -0.51 8.77
C ASN A 4 -1.76 0.94 8.49
N VAL A 5 -0.86 1.75 7.94
CA VAL A 5 -1.06 3.18 7.66
C VAL A 5 -0.89 3.45 6.16
N SER A 6 -1.87 3.30 5.29
CA SER A 6 -3.08 2.51 5.46
C SER A 6 -3.46 1.82 4.14
N GLY A 7 -4.36 0.82 4.21
CA GLY A 7 -4.92 0.14 3.04
C GLY A 7 -6.19 0.79 2.48
N ARG A 8 -6.88 1.67 3.24
CA ARG A 8 -8.17 2.28 2.83
C ARG A 8 -8.06 3.74 2.37
N THR A 9 -6.86 4.32 2.44
CA THR A 9 -6.52 5.67 1.95
C THR A 9 -5.01 5.79 1.83
N ASP A 10 -4.49 6.95 1.44
CA ASP A 10 -3.06 7.24 1.51
C ASP A 10 -2.79 8.30 2.60
N ILE A 11 -2.65 7.83 3.85
CA ILE A 11 -2.38 8.71 5.00
C ILE A 11 -1.03 9.40 4.84
N VAL A 12 -0.04 8.70 4.33
CA VAL A 12 1.31 9.21 4.13
C VAL A 12 1.31 10.39 3.16
N ALA A 13 0.55 10.29 2.06
CA ALA A 13 0.51 11.32 1.03
C ALA A 13 -0.26 12.57 1.47
N PHE A 14 -1.35 12.42 2.23
CA PHE A 14 -2.32 13.50 2.43
C PHE A 14 -2.58 13.86 3.89
N TYR A 15 -2.18 13.00 4.83
CA TYR A 15 -2.53 13.12 6.23
C TYR A 15 -1.35 12.86 7.18
N SER A 16 -0.10 13.05 6.70
CA SER A 16 1.12 12.82 7.49
C SER A 16 1.14 13.64 8.78
N GLU A 17 0.74 14.91 8.72
CA GLU A 17 0.68 15.78 9.91
C GLU A 17 -0.34 15.26 10.93
N TRP A 18 -1.53 14.82 10.46
CA TRP A 18 -2.52 14.20 11.33
C TRP A 18 -1.97 12.94 12.00
N PHE A 19 -1.33 12.06 11.23
CA PHE A 19 -0.73 10.84 11.76
C PHE A 19 0.29 11.16 12.85
N MET A 20 1.16 12.14 12.63
CA MET A 20 2.16 12.54 13.62
C MET A 20 1.54 13.16 14.87
N ASN A 21 0.46 13.93 14.74
CA ASN A 21 -0.30 14.42 15.89
C ASN A 21 -0.88 13.26 16.71
N ARG A 22 -1.47 12.24 16.03
CA ARG A 22 -1.96 11.03 16.71
C ARG A 22 -0.84 10.25 17.39
N TYR A 23 0.29 10.11 16.71
CA TYR A 23 1.46 9.42 17.25
C TYR A 23 1.98 10.11 18.53
N LYS A 24 2.08 11.46 18.53
CA LYS A 24 2.50 12.26 19.69
C LYS A 24 1.50 12.22 20.83
N GLU A 25 0.20 12.23 20.55
CA GLU A 25 -0.85 12.10 21.56
C GLU A 25 -1.03 10.68 22.11
N GLY A 26 -0.40 9.68 21.48
CA GLY A 26 -0.36 8.31 21.97
C GLY A 26 -1.55 7.43 21.59
N PHE A 27 -2.54 7.93 20.85
CA PHE A 27 -3.68 7.13 20.38
C PHE A 27 -4.28 7.64 19.08
N VAL A 28 -5.01 6.75 18.41
CA VAL A 28 -5.82 7.04 17.21
C VAL A 28 -7.17 6.34 17.32
N ASP A 29 -8.23 7.00 16.87
CA ASP A 29 -9.58 6.46 16.80
C ASP A 29 -9.91 6.06 15.37
N VAL A 30 -10.51 4.88 15.21
CA VAL A 30 -10.89 4.32 13.91
C VAL A 30 -12.36 3.93 13.92
N ARG A 31 -13.14 4.60 13.10
CA ARG A 31 -14.57 4.28 12.93
C ARG A 31 -14.71 2.97 12.14
N ASN A 32 -15.52 2.06 12.67
CA ASN A 32 -15.80 0.79 11.99
C ASN A 32 -16.62 1.04 10.71
N PRO A 33 -16.14 0.62 9.53
CA PRO A 33 -16.83 0.88 8.27
C PRO A 33 -18.17 0.13 8.13
N PHE A 34 -18.38 -0.94 8.90
CA PHE A 34 -19.60 -1.76 8.86
C PHE A 34 -20.58 -1.43 10.01
N ASN A 35 -20.09 -0.77 11.05
CA ASN A 35 -20.89 -0.28 12.17
C ASN A 35 -20.41 1.12 12.56
N PRO A 36 -20.96 2.17 11.93
CA PRO A 36 -20.48 3.54 12.11
C PRO A 36 -20.57 4.09 13.55
N SER A 37 -21.41 3.51 14.41
CA SER A 37 -21.48 3.91 15.82
C SER A 37 -20.33 3.35 16.68
N LEU A 38 -19.59 2.36 16.16
CA LEU A 38 -18.48 1.75 16.87
C LEU A 38 -17.14 2.37 16.45
N ILE A 39 -16.39 2.83 17.45
CA ILE A 39 -15.04 3.38 17.29
C ILE A 39 -14.05 2.50 18.03
N SER A 40 -13.02 2.05 17.34
CA SER A 40 -11.89 1.36 17.95
C SER A 40 -10.81 2.37 18.30
N ARG A 41 -10.48 2.52 19.59
CA ARG A 41 -9.34 3.30 20.04
C ARG A 41 -8.09 2.44 20.13
N ILE A 42 -7.06 2.81 19.38
CA ILE A 42 -5.78 2.12 19.31
C ILE A 42 -4.74 3.00 20.00
N TYR A 43 -4.09 2.47 21.03
CA TYR A 43 -2.99 3.15 21.70
C TYR A 43 -1.66 2.76 21.05
N PHE A 44 -0.79 3.73 20.81
CA PHE A 44 0.53 3.47 20.21
C PHE A 44 1.45 2.67 21.13
N GLU A 45 1.20 2.63 22.43
CA GLU A 45 1.90 1.72 23.35
C GLU A 45 1.68 0.25 22.99
N ASP A 46 0.49 -0.11 22.47
CA ASP A 46 0.12 -1.46 22.04
C ASP A 46 0.61 -1.80 20.62
N VAL A 47 1.18 -0.83 19.89
CA VAL A 47 1.73 -1.01 18.55
C VAL A 47 3.17 -1.48 18.63
N ASP A 48 3.49 -2.59 17.96
CA ASP A 48 4.84 -3.17 17.93
C ASP A 48 5.64 -2.68 16.72
N ALA A 49 4.97 -2.49 15.56
CA ALA A 49 5.55 -1.95 14.34
C ALA A 49 4.50 -1.18 13.52
N ILE A 50 4.97 -0.29 12.67
CA ILE A 50 4.14 0.53 11.77
C ILE A 50 4.48 0.17 10.33
N MET A 51 3.49 -0.27 9.56
CA MET A 51 3.58 -0.50 8.13
C MET A 51 2.93 0.67 7.40
N PHE A 52 3.73 1.45 6.70
CA PHE A 52 3.25 2.50 5.80
C PHE A 52 2.97 1.93 4.41
N CYS A 53 1.86 2.36 3.80
CA CYS A 53 1.51 2.06 2.41
C CYS A 53 1.18 3.37 1.70
N SER A 54 1.90 3.70 0.62
CA SER A 54 1.72 4.98 -0.05
C SER A 54 2.14 4.97 -1.51
N LYS A 55 1.50 5.84 -2.31
CA LYS A 55 1.95 6.23 -3.66
C LYS A 55 2.78 7.52 -3.67
N ASN A 56 2.75 8.27 -2.59
CA ASN A 56 3.56 9.48 -2.44
C ASN A 56 4.20 9.51 -1.04
N PRO A 57 5.42 8.99 -0.91
CA PRO A 57 6.07 8.91 0.39
C PRO A 57 6.66 10.24 0.89
N LEU A 58 6.71 11.28 0.05
CA LEU A 58 7.45 12.52 0.33
C LEU A 58 7.00 13.22 1.63
N PRO A 59 5.69 13.37 1.92
CA PRO A 59 5.26 14.16 3.08
C PRO A 59 5.67 13.60 4.45
N ILE A 60 5.91 12.28 4.57
CA ILE A 60 6.27 11.64 5.85
C ILE A 60 7.78 11.62 6.12
N ILE A 61 8.61 11.84 5.10
CA ILE A 61 10.07 11.59 5.19
C ILE A 61 10.71 12.31 6.36
N GLU A 62 10.39 13.58 6.54
CA GLU A 62 11.00 14.41 7.61
C GLU A 62 10.59 13.93 9.02
N TYR A 63 9.46 13.26 9.13
CA TYR A 63 8.96 12.73 10.41
C TYR A 63 9.49 11.34 10.76
N LEU A 64 10.08 10.60 9.82
CA LEU A 64 10.48 9.20 10.06
C LEU A 64 11.43 9.05 11.24
N LYS A 65 12.31 10.04 11.48
CA LYS A 65 13.26 10.03 12.61
C LYS A 65 12.60 10.25 13.98
N GLU A 66 11.40 10.84 14.01
CA GLU A 66 10.63 11.05 15.23
C GLU A 66 9.89 9.78 15.68
N ILE A 67 9.65 8.86 14.75
CA ILE A 67 8.92 7.61 15.00
C ILE A 67 9.88 6.60 15.63
N LYS A 68 9.59 6.20 16.88
CA LYS A 68 10.43 5.28 17.66
C LYS A 68 10.09 3.80 17.45
N LYS A 69 8.93 3.51 16.84
CA LYS A 69 8.51 2.15 16.50
C LYS A 69 9.22 1.66 15.24
N PRO A 70 9.51 0.37 15.12
CA PRO A 70 9.99 -0.21 13.86
C PRO A 70 9.06 0.13 12.69
N ILE A 71 9.63 0.48 11.55
CA ILE A 71 8.90 0.87 10.33
C ILE A 71 9.15 -0.14 9.24
N ILE A 72 8.07 -0.50 8.53
CA ILE A 72 8.07 -1.16 7.22
C ILE A 72 7.42 -0.21 6.24
N PHE A 73 7.98 -0.04 5.05
CA PHE A 73 7.43 0.90 4.09
C PHE A 73 7.14 0.21 2.75
N HIS A 74 5.88 0.14 2.38
CA HIS A 74 5.40 -0.30 1.08
C HIS A 74 5.10 0.93 0.22
N ILE A 75 5.83 1.12 -0.87
CA ILE A 75 5.65 2.25 -1.76
C ILE A 75 5.19 1.75 -3.12
N THR A 76 3.99 2.16 -3.53
CA THR A 76 3.46 1.80 -4.84
C THR A 76 4.03 2.74 -5.90
N LEU A 77 4.78 2.17 -6.85
CA LEU A 77 5.35 2.86 -8.00
C LEU A 77 5.09 2.06 -9.27
N THR A 78 4.16 2.52 -10.07
CA THR A 78 3.72 1.89 -11.32
C THR A 78 4.15 2.71 -12.54
N GLY A 79 4.02 2.16 -13.73
CA GLY A 79 4.29 2.85 -14.99
C GLY A 79 3.17 3.77 -15.48
N TYR A 80 1.99 3.80 -14.82
CA TYR A 80 0.81 4.52 -15.32
C TYR A 80 0.99 6.02 -15.35
N LYS A 81 0.32 6.65 -16.32
CA LYS A 81 0.23 8.09 -16.48
C LYS A 81 -1.01 8.64 -15.76
N ARG A 82 -1.31 9.93 -15.98
CA ARG A 82 -2.44 10.62 -15.33
C ARG A 82 -3.83 10.19 -15.81
N ASP A 83 -3.93 9.47 -16.91
CA ASP A 83 -5.17 8.85 -17.37
C ASP A 83 -5.67 7.77 -16.39
N ILE A 84 -4.75 7.02 -15.78
CA ILE A 84 -5.03 5.98 -14.77
C ILE A 84 -4.77 6.49 -13.36
N GLU A 85 -3.69 7.24 -13.12
CA GLU A 85 -3.26 7.75 -11.81
C GLU A 85 -3.33 9.29 -11.77
N LYS A 86 -4.55 9.82 -11.75
CA LYS A 86 -4.89 11.21 -12.00
C LYS A 86 -4.05 12.25 -11.24
N ASN A 87 -3.84 12.02 -9.94
CA ASN A 87 -3.19 12.97 -9.04
C ASN A 87 -1.95 12.38 -8.33
N VAL A 88 -1.38 11.29 -8.86
CA VAL A 88 -0.12 10.76 -8.33
C VAL A 88 1.03 11.68 -8.77
N PRO A 89 1.98 12.02 -7.89
CA PRO A 89 3.12 12.89 -8.21
C PRO A 89 4.02 12.32 -9.30
N ASN A 90 4.99 13.12 -9.73
CA ASN A 90 5.98 12.71 -10.71
C ASN A 90 6.77 11.50 -10.20
N LYS A 91 6.88 10.47 -11.04
CA LYS A 91 7.57 9.23 -10.68
C LYS A 91 9.04 9.44 -10.30
N LYS A 92 9.71 10.44 -10.87
CA LYS A 92 11.10 10.78 -10.49
C LYS A 92 11.19 11.25 -9.04
N GLU A 93 10.25 12.06 -8.58
CA GLU A 93 10.19 12.54 -7.19
C GLU A 93 9.93 11.39 -6.23
N ILE A 94 9.03 10.47 -6.59
CA ILE A 94 8.74 9.27 -5.79
C ILE A 94 9.99 8.40 -5.69
N ILE A 95 10.72 8.18 -6.79
CA ILE A 95 11.99 7.40 -6.80
C ILE A 95 13.01 8.03 -5.83
N GLU A 96 13.21 9.34 -5.88
CA GLU A 96 14.12 10.01 -4.95
C GLU A 96 13.62 9.92 -3.48
N GLY A 97 12.31 9.96 -3.27
CA GLY A 97 11.69 9.68 -1.97
C GLY A 97 11.99 8.27 -1.47
N ILE A 98 11.87 7.25 -2.32
CA ILE A 98 12.20 5.85 -1.99
C ILE A 98 13.67 5.74 -1.56
N LYS A 99 14.59 6.33 -2.32
CA LYS A 99 16.03 6.33 -2.00
C LYS A 99 16.33 6.98 -0.64
N ARG A 100 15.66 8.11 -0.34
CA ARG A 100 15.79 8.78 0.97
C ARG A 100 15.27 7.90 2.10
N ILE A 101 14.11 7.29 1.94
CA ILE A 101 13.52 6.39 2.95
C ILE A 101 14.43 5.19 3.18
N SER A 102 14.92 4.56 2.12
CA SER A 102 15.84 3.42 2.21
C SER A 102 17.09 3.75 3.04
N LYS A 103 17.64 4.95 2.89
CA LYS A 103 18.78 5.42 3.71
C LYS A 103 18.41 5.65 5.18
N ILE A 104 17.15 5.97 5.49
CA ILE A 104 16.69 6.25 6.86
C ILE A 104 16.34 4.98 7.62
N ILE A 105 15.56 4.06 6.99
CA ILE A 105 15.02 2.89 7.69
C ILE A 105 15.71 1.57 7.31
N GLY A 106 16.60 1.60 6.31
CA GLY A 106 17.30 0.43 5.78
C GLY A 106 16.58 -0.24 4.61
N ILE A 107 17.38 -0.76 3.69
CA ILE A 107 16.95 -1.37 2.42
C ILE A 107 16.02 -2.58 2.62
N ASP A 108 16.20 -3.34 3.69
CA ASP A 108 15.42 -4.55 3.99
C ASP A 108 13.99 -4.25 4.47
N ARG A 109 13.69 -2.99 4.80
CA ARG A 109 12.39 -2.54 5.29
C ARG A 109 11.59 -1.73 4.27
N VAL A 110 12.15 -1.55 3.06
CA VAL A 110 11.49 -0.82 1.96
C VAL A 110 11.10 -1.81 0.88
N PHE A 111 9.82 -1.85 0.58
CA PHE A 111 9.21 -2.69 -0.45
C PHE A 111 8.60 -1.79 -1.51
N VAL A 112 8.94 -2.01 -2.76
CA VAL A 112 8.28 -1.34 -3.88
C VAL A 112 7.18 -2.23 -4.43
N ARG A 113 6.00 -1.67 -4.62
CA ARG A 113 4.84 -2.35 -5.20
C ARG A 113 4.63 -1.84 -6.62
N TYR A 114 4.90 -2.69 -7.59
CA TYR A 114 4.50 -2.48 -8.99
C TYR A 114 3.11 -3.10 -9.18
N ASP A 115 2.08 -2.48 -8.61
CA ASP A 115 0.82 -3.08 -8.25
C ASP A 115 -0.34 -2.07 -8.37
N PRO A 116 -1.42 -2.41 -9.11
CA PRO A 116 -1.60 -3.62 -9.91
C PRO A 116 -0.99 -3.52 -11.32
N VAL A 117 -0.71 -4.66 -11.94
CA VAL A 117 -0.47 -4.78 -13.39
C VAL A 117 -1.83 -4.91 -14.07
N LEU A 118 -2.13 -4.05 -15.03
CA LEU A 118 -3.30 -4.12 -15.89
C LEU A 118 -2.87 -4.03 -17.36
N ILE A 119 -3.52 -4.77 -18.22
CA ILE A 119 -3.22 -4.78 -19.66
C ILE A 119 -4.35 -4.11 -20.43
N ASN A 120 -3.98 -3.21 -21.35
CA ASN A 120 -4.87 -2.59 -22.32
C ASN A 120 -4.09 -2.21 -23.59
N GLU A 121 -4.65 -1.38 -24.47
CA GLU A 121 -3.99 -0.97 -25.72
C GLU A 121 -2.76 -0.10 -25.51
N GLU A 122 -2.73 0.73 -24.46
CA GLU A 122 -1.59 1.59 -24.13
C GLU A 122 -0.60 0.88 -23.21
N TYR A 123 -1.10 0.22 -22.17
CA TYR A 123 -0.31 -0.48 -21.16
C TYR A 123 -0.21 -1.97 -21.52
N THR A 124 0.55 -2.27 -22.56
CA THR A 124 0.80 -3.63 -23.05
C THR A 124 1.82 -4.36 -22.19
N VAL A 125 1.98 -5.67 -22.39
CA VAL A 125 3.07 -6.45 -21.76
C VAL A 125 4.43 -5.81 -22.05
N ASP A 126 4.70 -5.41 -23.31
CA ASP A 126 5.94 -4.72 -23.66
C ASP A 126 6.15 -3.40 -22.92
N TYR A 127 5.08 -2.65 -22.73
CA TYR A 127 5.14 -1.43 -21.91
C TYR A 127 5.55 -1.75 -20.49
N HIS A 128 4.91 -2.73 -19.87
CA HIS A 128 5.21 -3.11 -18.48
C HIS A 128 6.62 -3.66 -18.32
N VAL A 129 7.09 -4.50 -19.24
CA VAL A 129 8.47 -5.02 -19.24
C VAL A 129 9.49 -3.87 -19.24
N LYS A 130 9.32 -2.90 -20.14
CA LYS A 130 10.21 -1.72 -20.23
C LYS A 130 10.11 -0.83 -18.98
N ALA A 131 8.90 -0.62 -18.46
CA ALA A 131 8.68 0.22 -17.28
C ALA A 131 9.27 -0.43 -16.02
N PHE A 132 9.10 -1.73 -15.87
CA PHE A 132 9.63 -2.50 -14.73
C PHE A 132 11.17 -2.56 -14.76
N ASP A 133 11.77 -2.82 -15.91
CA ASP A 133 13.22 -2.82 -16.08
C ASP A 133 13.84 -1.46 -15.69
N LYS A 134 13.26 -0.37 -16.18
CA LYS A 134 13.66 0.98 -15.81
C LYS A 134 13.46 1.28 -14.32
N LEU A 135 12.43 0.72 -13.69
CA LEU A 135 12.21 0.84 -12.24
C LEU A 135 13.35 0.14 -11.49
N CYS A 136 13.69 -1.10 -11.86
CA CYS A 136 14.79 -1.84 -11.26
C CYS A 136 16.12 -1.08 -11.41
N GLU A 137 16.44 -0.59 -12.62
CA GLU A 137 17.64 0.24 -12.87
C GLU A 137 17.72 1.47 -11.94
N LYS A 138 16.60 2.19 -11.76
CA LYS A 138 16.58 3.43 -10.95
C LYS A 138 16.66 3.19 -9.45
N LEU A 139 16.26 2.00 -8.99
CA LEU A 139 16.20 1.64 -7.58
C LEU A 139 17.30 0.65 -7.16
N ASP A 140 18.24 0.33 -8.06
CA ASP A 140 19.38 -0.52 -7.77
C ASP A 140 20.18 0.02 -6.59
N GLY A 141 20.49 -0.86 -5.62
CA GLY A 141 21.14 -0.51 -4.36
C GLY A 141 20.27 0.18 -3.31
N TYR A 142 18.98 0.45 -3.59
CA TYR A 142 18.06 1.10 -2.65
C TYR A 142 16.87 0.23 -2.23
N VAL A 143 16.54 -0.79 -2.99
CA VAL A 143 15.42 -1.70 -2.74
C VAL A 143 15.87 -3.12 -3.02
N LYS A 144 15.45 -4.07 -2.18
CA LYS A 144 15.67 -5.50 -2.39
C LYS A 144 14.43 -6.24 -2.83
N ASN A 145 13.23 -5.74 -2.48
CA ASN A 145 12.00 -6.47 -2.62
C ASN A 145 11.00 -5.69 -3.48
N ILE A 146 10.55 -6.32 -4.56
CA ILE A 146 9.49 -5.80 -5.41
C ILE A 146 8.29 -6.75 -5.31
N ILE A 147 7.11 -6.17 -5.14
CA ILE A 147 5.84 -6.90 -5.05
C ILE A 147 5.01 -6.50 -6.26
N ILE A 148 4.45 -7.47 -6.96
CA ILE A 148 3.44 -7.22 -7.99
C ILE A 148 2.12 -7.88 -7.62
N SER A 149 1.03 -7.38 -8.19
CA SER A 149 -0.24 -8.10 -8.33
C SER A 149 -0.88 -7.72 -9.65
N PHE A 150 -1.81 -8.54 -10.11
CA PHE A 150 -2.65 -8.21 -11.25
C PHE A 150 -3.91 -7.50 -10.78
N ILE A 151 -4.60 -6.85 -11.72
CA ILE A 151 -5.81 -6.12 -11.36
C ILE A 151 -6.94 -7.09 -11.00
N ASP A 152 -7.51 -6.91 -9.81
CA ASP A 152 -8.68 -7.64 -9.35
C ASP A 152 -9.98 -7.04 -9.88
N ASP A 153 -11.00 -7.88 -10.05
CA ASP A 153 -12.34 -7.48 -10.48
C ASP A 153 -13.17 -6.88 -9.31
N TYR A 154 -12.70 -5.77 -8.76
CA TYR A 154 -13.47 -5.01 -7.77
C TYR A 154 -14.61 -4.23 -8.43
N LYS A 155 -15.71 -4.04 -7.70
CA LYS A 155 -16.86 -3.25 -8.16
C LYS A 155 -16.47 -1.86 -8.70
N ASN A 156 -15.47 -1.23 -8.10
CA ASN A 156 -14.98 0.09 -8.52
C ASN A 156 -14.17 0.02 -9.81
N VAL A 157 -13.47 -1.10 -10.05
CA VAL A 157 -12.78 -1.39 -11.30
C VAL A 157 -13.81 -1.54 -12.42
N GLN A 158 -14.88 -2.30 -12.18
CA GLN A 158 -16.00 -2.45 -13.13
C GLN A 158 -16.63 -1.10 -13.48
N ASN A 159 -16.83 -0.21 -12.51
CA ASN A 159 -17.36 1.14 -12.77
C ASN A 159 -16.44 2.00 -13.64
N ASN A 160 -15.15 1.70 -13.69
CA ASN A 160 -14.14 2.45 -14.45
C ASN A 160 -13.66 1.72 -15.72
N MET A 161 -14.37 0.68 -16.18
CA MET A 161 -13.97 -0.11 -17.37
C MET A 161 -13.83 0.74 -18.64
N ASN A 162 -14.62 1.80 -18.78
CA ASN A 162 -14.51 2.76 -19.88
C ASN A 162 -13.18 3.55 -19.89
N ILE A 163 -12.57 3.73 -18.71
CA ILE A 163 -11.27 4.38 -18.53
C ILE A 163 -10.15 3.34 -18.65
N LEU A 164 -10.29 2.21 -17.93
CA LEU A 164 -9.27 1.17 -17.82
C LEU A 164 -9.12 0.36 -19.11
N LYS A 165 -10.23 0.12 -19.85
CA LYS A 165 -10.26 -0.64 -21.11
C LYS A 165 -9.50 -1.97 -21.04
N LEU A 166 -9.73 -2.70 -19.93
CA LEU A 166 -8.96 -3.89 -19.60
C LEU A 166 -9.06 -4.95 -20.70
N LYS A 167 -7.94 -5.59 -20.98
CA LYS A 167 -7.81 -6.82 -21.75
C LYS A 167 -7.51 -7.98 -20.80
N THR A 168 -7.98 -9.17 -21.15
CA THR A 168 -7.66 -10.39 -20.40
C THR A 168 -6.16 -10.66 -20.51
N ILE A 169 -5.54 -11.03 -19.42
CA ILE A 169 -4.16 -11.52 -19.35
C ILE A 169 -4.23 -13.02 -19.62
N ASP A 170 -3.56 -13.49 -20.66
CA ASP A 170 -3.46 -14.90 -20.98
C ASP A 170 -2.17 -15.54 -20.42
N ASN A 171 -2.01 -16.87 -20.61
CA ASN A 171 -0.84 -17.58 -20.10
C ASN A 171 0.47 -17.12 -20.75
N ASN A 172 0.45 -16.71 -22.03
CA ASN A 172 1.66 -16.19 -22.69
C ASN A 172 2.04 -14.81 -22.12
N ASP A 173 1.06 -13.98 -21.78
CA ASP A 173 1.28 -12.71 -21.11
C ASP A 173 1.90 -12.92 -19.72
N LEU A 174 1.35 -13.88 -18.94
CA LEU A 174 1.87 -14.24 -17.60
C LEU A 174 3.29 -14.77 -17.66
N GLU A 175 3.57 -15.74 -18.58
CA GLU A 175 4.90 -16.27 -18.80
C GLU A 175 5.90 -15.14 -19.12
N ARG A 176 5.55 -14.30 -20.08
CA ARG A 176 6.41 -13.20 -20.52
C ARG A 176 6.67 -12.18 -19.42
N ILE A 177 5.65 -11.78 -18.68
CA ILE A 177 5.79 -10.90 -17.49
C ILE A 177 6.67 -11.61 -16.46
N GLY A 178 6.40 -12.87 -16.15
CA GLY A 178 7.14 -13.64 -15.16
C GLY A 178 8.63 -13.68 -15.47
N ILE A 179 9.00 -14.13 -16.68
CA ILE A 179 10.41 -14.24 -17.13
C ILE A 179 11.07 -12.85 -17.11
N CYS A 180 10.49 -11.86 -17.80
CA CYS A 180 11.14 -10.55 -17.97
C CYS A 180 11.28 -9.80 -16.65
N PHE A 181 10.28 -9.86 -15.75
CA PHE A 181 10.35 -9.18 -14.44
C PHE A 181 11.36 -9.87 -13.52
N SER A 182 11.39 -11.21 -13.52
CA SER A 182 12.38 -11.98 -12.75
C SER A 182 13.81 -11.66 -13.20
N ASP A 183 14.06 -11.63 -14.51
CA ASP A 183 15.38 -11.34 -15.05
C ASP A 183 15.80 -9.88 -14.77
N SER A 184 14.89 -8.93 -14.91
CA SER A 184 15.16 -7.53 -14.55
C SER A 184 15.49 -7.37 -13.07
N ALA A 185 14.71 -7.98 -12.19
CA ALA A 185 14.98 -7.94 -10.76
C ALA A 185 16.34 -8.56 -10.40
N LYS A 186 16.65 -9.74 -10.95
CA LYS A 186 17.94 -10.42 -10.73
C LYS A 186 19.14 -9.61 -11.17
N ARG A 187 19.07 -8.94 -12.35
CA ARG A 187 20.17 -8.09 -12.84
C ARG A 187 20.53 -6.95 -11.89
N HIS A 188 19.57 -6.51 -11.07
CA HIS A 188 19.70 -5.41 -10.10
C HIS A 188 19.74 -5.89 -8.64
N ASN A 189 20.04 -7.17 -8.38
CA ASN A 189 20.11 -7.77 -7.05
C ASN A 189 18.82 -7.60 -6.23
N MET A 190 17.65 -7.63 -6.91
CA MET A 190 16.33 -7.54 -6.31
C MET A 190 15.62 -8.89 -6.39
N MET A 191 14.70 -9.11 -5.48
CA MET A 191 13.73 -10.20 -5.49
C MET A 191 12.37 -9.66 -5.92
N VAL A 192 11.65 -10.42 -6.74
CA VAL A 192 10.28 -10.11 -7.12
C VAL A 192 9.34 -11.23 -6.64
N GLN A 193 8.18 -10.85 -6.14
CA GLN A 193 7.15 -11.75 -5.65
C GLN A 193 5.76 -11.24 -6.04
N THR A 194 4.78 -12.13 -6.06
CA THR A 194 3.36 -11.77 -6.21
C THR A 194 2.72 -11.47 -4.84
N CYS A 195 1.58 -10.79 -4.85
CA CYS A 195 0.77 -10.53 -3.67
C CYS A 195 -0.65 -11.03 -3.89
N ALA A 196 -1.04 -12.04 -3.11
CA ALA A 196 -2.40 -12.58 -3.09
C ALA A 196 -2.88 -13.17 -4.44
N GLU A 197 -1.96 -13.62 -5.28
CA GLU A 197 -2.22 -14.28 -6.54
C GLU A 197 -2.25 -15.80 -6.37
N ASP A 198 -3.17 -16.48 -7.06
CA ASP A 198 -3.22 -17.95 -7.11
C ASP A 198 -2.02 -18.50 -7.88
N ASP A 199 -1.69 -17.87 -9.02
CA ASP A 199 -0.44 -18.08 -9.71
C ASP A 199 0.64 -17.17 -9.14
N ASN A 200 1.62 -17.76 -8.46
CA ASN A 200 2.69 -17.03 -7.80
C ASN A 200 3.93 -16.80 -8.70
N LEU A 201 3.90 -17.18 -9.95
CA LEU A 201 4.96 -17.03 -10.95
C LEU A 201 6.32 -17.61 -10.53
N THR A 202 6.35 -18.55 -9.58
CA THR A 202 7.60 -19.15 -9.08
C THR A 202 8.32 -19.96 -10.13
N GLU A 203 7.60 -20.55 -11.08
CA GLU A 203 8.17 -21.28 -12.23
C GLU A 203 9.02 -20.36 -13.12
N TYR A 204 8.73 -19.04 -13.14
CA TYR A 204 9.50 -18.03 -13.86
C TYR A 204 10.55 -17.34 -12.99
N GLY A 205 10.76 -17.81 -11.76
CA GLY A 205 11.83 -17.36 -10.86
C GLY A 205 11.41 -16.26 -9.86
N PHE A 206 10.12 -16.07 -9.65
CA PHE A 206 9.61 -15.23 -8.55
C PHE A 206 9.84 -15.93 -7.21
N THR A 207 10.03 -15.14 -6.17
CA THR A 207 10.15 -15.64 -4.80
C THR A 207 8.77 -15.88 -4.22
N LYS A 208 8.53 -17.09 -3.67
CA LYS A 208 7.30 -17.37 -2.90
C LYS A 208 7.43 -16.73 -1.52
N ASN A 209 6.73 -15.63 -1.29
CA ASN A 209 6.73 -14.93 -0.02
C ASN A 209 5.45 -14.08 0.12
N ASP A 210 5.14 -13.66 1.35
CA ASP A 210 4.03 -12.77 1.66
C ASP A 210 4.53 -11.34 1.88
N CYS A 211 3.68 -10.34 1.58
CA CYS A 211 4.02 -8.91 1.71
C CYS A 211 4.40 -8.52 3.15
N LEU A 212 3.81 -9.20 4.12
CA LEU A 212 4.12 -9.11 5.54
C LEU A 212 4.04 -10.51 6.13
N SER A 213 5.07 -11.33 5.86
CA SER A 213 5.14 -12.71 6.34
C SER A 213 5.34 -12.77 7.85
N GLN A 214 4.99 -13.92 8.47
CA GLN A 214 5.27 -14.17 9.89
C GLN A 214 6.77 -14.01 10.20
N ARG A 215 7.64 -14.48 9.29
CA ARG A 215 9.09 -14.34 9.41
C ARG A 215 9.50 -12.87 9.45
N LEU A 216 9.05 -12.05 8.50
CA LEU A 216 9.36 -10.62 8.46
C LEU A 216 8.84 -9.90 9.71
N ALA A 217 7.61 -10.21 10.13
CA ALA A 217 7.03 -9.65 11.35
C ALA A 217 7.86 -10.00 12.61
N PHE A 218 8.33 -11.23 12.71
CA PHE A 218 9.19 -11.67 13.81
C PHE A 218 10.57 -10.98 13.77
N GLU A 219 11.22 -10.91 12.61
CA GLU A 219 12.51 -10.24 12.42
C GLU A 219 12.47 -8.75 12.85
N ILE A 220 11.33 -8.11 12.66
CA ILE A 220 11.16 -6.67 12.93
C ILE A 220 10.74 -6.40 14.38
N THR A 221 9.92 -7.28 14.97
CA THR A 221 9.29 -7.02 16.28
C THR A 221 9.77 -7.92 17.41
N GLY A 222 10.43 -9.04 17.07
CA GLY A 222 10.78 -10.11 18.01
C GLY A 222 9.57 -10.90 18.54
N LYS A 223 8.40 -10.80 17.88
CA LYS A 223 7.13 -11.42 18.33
C LYS A 223 6.49 -12.24 17.23
N ASP A 224 5.78 -13.30 17.62
CA ASP A 224 4.96 -14.10 16.72
C ASP A 224 3.61 -13.44 16.47
N TYR A 225 3.15 -13.54 15.23
CA TYR A 225 1.86 -13.04 14.78
C TYR A 225 1.06 -14.15 14.10
N LYS A 226 -0.24 -14.13 14.30
CA LYS A 226 -1.16 -14.99 13.55
C LYS A 226 -1.31 -14.49 12.11
N ILE A 227 -1.53 -15.43 11.21
CA ILE A 227 -1.96 -15.10 9.85
C ILE A 227 -3.30 -14.40 9.96
N GLY A 228 -3.45 -13.30 9.25
CA GLY A 228 -4.69 -12.54 9.20
C GLY A 228 -5.81 -13.33 8.54
N THR A 229 -7.03 -12.82 8.67
CA THR A 229 -8.18 -13.40 7.96
C THR A 229 -7.93 -13.28 6.46
N ILE A 230 -7.82 -14.43 5.79
CA ILE A 230 -7.64 -14.51 4.33
C ILE A 230 -8.81 -13.80 3.66
N ARG A 231 -8.52 -12.87 2.77
CA ARG A 231 -9.56 -12.28 1.93
C ARG A 231 -10.18 -13.38 1.08
N LYS A 232 -11.50 -13.46 1.06
CA LYS A 232 -12.21 -14.48 0.29
C LYS A 232 -11.77 -14.42 -1.18
N GLY A 233 -11.26 -15.55 -1.71
CA GLY A 233 -10.78 -15.63 -3.09
C GLY A 233 -9.32 -15.17 -3.30
N THR A 234 -8.49 -15.08 -2.25
CA THR A 234 -7.05 -14.79 -2.39
C THR A 234 -6.20 -15.79 -1.61
N SER A 235 -4.96 -16.00 -2.03
CA SER A 235 -3.96 -16.86 -1.35
C SER A 235 -3.03 -16.08 -0.40
N CYS A 236 -3.48 -14.95 0.16
CA CYS A 236 -2.70 -14.10 1.06
C CYS A 236 -2.50 -14.75 2.44
N ASN A 237 -1.24 -14.94 2.88
CA ASN A 237 -0.87 -15.43 4.21
C ASN A 237 -0.16 -14.34 5.06
N CYS A 238 -0.39 -13.08 4.76
CA CYS A 238 0.14 -11.99 5.58
C CYS A 238 -0.38 -12.06 7.02
N VAL A 239 0.44 -11.61 7.97
CA VAL A 239 0.01 -11.51 9.37
C VAL A 239 -1.09 -10.47 9.56
N GLU A 240 -1.86 -10.62 10.64
CA GLU A 240 -2.92 -9.69 10.98
C GLU A 240 -2.37 -8.28 11.22
N THR A 241 -3.02 -7.29 10.62
CA THR A 241 -2.72 -5.86 10.82
C THR A 241 -3.96 -5.09 11.19
N VAL A 242 -3.78 -3.92 11.80
CA VAL A 242 -4.88 -3.00 12.12
C VAL A 242 -4.78 -1.78 11.24
N ASP A 243 -5.73 -1.63 10.31
CA ASP A 243 -5.79 -0.50 9.39
C ASP A 243 -6.47 0.71 10.01
N ILE A 244 -5.86 1.89 9.87
CA ILE A 244 -6.39 3.16 10.40
C ILE A 244 -6.92 4.11 9.31
N GLY A 245 -7.05 3.64 8.07
CA GLY A 245 -7.58 4.42 6.96
C GLY A 245 -9.10 4.59 6.98
N TYR A 246 -9.59 5.33 6.00
CA TYR A 246 -11.00 5.60 5.77
C TYR A 246 -11.30 5.53 4.26
N TYR A 247 -12.39 4.86 3.88
CA TYR A 247 -12.81 4.78 2.48
C TYR A 247 -13.19 6.15 1.91
N ASN A 248 -13.09 6.33 0.59
CA ASN A 248 -13.40 7.59 -0.08
C ASN A 248 -12.71 8.80 0.54
N SER A 249 -11.42 8.70 0.84
CA SER A 249 -10.65 9.80 1.41
C SER A 249 -9.27 10.02 0.79
N CYS A 250 -8.92 9.27 -0.26
CA CYS A 250 -7.64 9.41 -0.94
C CYS A 250 -7.76 10.28 -2.22
N PRO A 251 -7.17 11.49 -2.25
CA PRO A 251 -7.20 12.37 -3.42
C PRO A 251 -6.38 11.92 -4.63
N HIS A 252 -5.65 10.81 -4.59
CA HIS A 252 -4.91 10.31 -5.76
C HIS A 252 -5.82 10.00 -6.94
N MET A 253 -7.06 9.56 -6.70
CA MET A 253 -8.07 9.30 -7.73
C MET A 253 -7.62 8.28 -8.78
N CYS A 254 -6.93 7.21 -8.35
CA CYS A 254 -6.54 6.13 -9.24
C CYS A 254 -7.77 5.38 -9.76
N ALA A 255 -7.85 5.15 -11.07
CA ALA A 255 -9.02 4.54 -11.71
C ALA A 255 -9.26 3.08 -11.27
N TYR A 256 -8.23 2.36 -10.83
CA TYR A 256 -8.29 0.98 -10.36
C TYR A 256 -8.50 0.84 -8.83
N CYS A 257 -8.68 1.95 -8.11
CA CYS A 257 -8.67 1.92 -6.64
C CYS A 257 -9.91 1.23 -6.05
N TYR A 258 -9.70 0.22 -5.23
CA TYR A 258 -10.78 -0.47 -4.51
C TYR A 258 -11.37 0.33 -3.34
N ALA A 259 -10.61 1.31 -2.81
CA ALA A 259 -11.00 2.07 -1.62
C ALA A 259 -11.71 3.40 -1.94
N ASN A 260 -11.66 3.84 -3.21
CA ASN A 260 -12.23 5.09 -3.68
C ASN A 260 -13.28 4.81 -4.77
N TYR A 261 -14.54 5.05 -4.47
CA TYR A 261 -15.65 4.77 -5.38
C TYR A 261 -16.65 5.92 -5.51
N ASN A 262 -16.41 7.05 -4.83
CA ASN A 262 -17.26 8.24 -4.90
C ASN A 262 -16.42 9.52 -4.86
N GLU A 263 -16.21 10.13 -6.03
CA GLU A 263 -15.38 11.33 -6.18
C GLU A 263 -15.88 12.52 -5.35
N LYS A 264 -17.19 12.71 -5.26
CA LYS A 264 -17.80 13.80 -4.46
C LYS A 264 -17.51 13.61 -2.97
N GLU A 265 -17.65 12.38 -2.49
CA GLU A 265 -17.37 12.04 -1.10
C GLU A 265 -15.88 12.20 -0.78
N ILE A 266 -14.98 11.79 -1.69
CA ILE A 266 -13.53 11.97 -1.54
C ILE A 266 -13.19 13.46 -1.34
N LYS A 267 -13.72 14.33 -2.20
CA LYS A 267 -13.50 15.78 -2.10
C LYS A 267 -14.04 16.33 -0.78
N THR A 268 -15.24 15.92 -0.38
CA THR A 268 -15.88 16.36 0.88
C THR A 268 -15.09 15.89 2.09
N ASN A 269 -14.67 14.62 2.13
CA ASN A 269 -13.89 14.06 3.22
C ASN A 269 -12.53 14.75 3.35
N TYR A 270 -11.85 14.99 2.24
CA TYR A 270 -10.57 15.67 2.24
C TYR A 270 -10.67 17.13 2.74
N LEU A 271 -11.68 17.88 2.28
CA LEU A 271 -11.89 19.27 2.68
C LEU A 271 -12.31 19.40 4.16
N ASN A 272 -13.05 18.42 4.68
CA ASN A 272 -13.51 18.41 6.09
C ASN A 272 -12.54 17.70 7.04
N HIS A 273 -11.39 17.25 6.55
CA HIS A 273 -10.37 16.66 7.41
C HIS A 273 -9.85 17.67 8.45
N ASN A 274 -9.69 17.21 9.69
CA ASN A 274 -9.10 18.00 10.76
C ASN A 274 -7.86 17.28 11.32
N LYS A 275 -6.70 17.88 11.13
CA LYS A 275 -5.40 17.33 11.56
C LYS A 275 -5.25 17.15 13.08
N THR A 276 -6.11 17.76 13.89
CA THR A 276 -6.10 17.59 15.35
C THR A 276 -7.16 16.61 15.87
N SER A 277 -8.07 16.14 15.00
CA SER A 277 -9.09 15.16 15.38
C SER A 277 -8.46 13.79 15.65
N SER A 278 -9.03 13.05 16.63
CA SER A 278 -8.63 11.66 16.87
C SER A 278 -9.05 10.70 15.73
N LEU A 279 -10.11 11.03 14.99
CA LEU A 279 -10.57 10.34 13.78
C LEU A 279 -9.92 10.97 12.54
N LEU A 280 -9.58 10.15 11.55
CA LEU A 280 -9.10 10.63 10.25
C LEU A 280 -10.16 11.48 9.55
N ILE A 281 -11.39 10.99 9.50
CA ILE A 281 -12.55 11.65 8.89
C ILE A 281 -13.72 11.65 9.88
N GLY A 282 -14.43 12.77 9.93
CA GLY A 282 -15.61 12.95 10.79
C GLY A 282 -15.29 13.38 12.22
N LYS A 283 -16.31 13.34 13.06
CA LYS A 283 -16.24 13.74 14.48
C LYS A 283 -16.86 12.67 15.36
N ILE A 284 -16.38 12.57 16.60
CA ILE A 284 -17.00 11.75 17.64
C ILE A 284 -18.25 12.48 18.14
N THR A 285 -19.32 11.74 18.34
CA THR A 285 -20.60 12.21 18.85
C THR A 285 -20.99 11.43 20.10
N GLU A 286 -22.00 11.90 20.85
CA GLU A 286 -22.53 11.22 22.06
C GLU A 286 -23.11 9.83 21.76
N LYS A 287 -23.44 9.55 20.49
CA LYS A 287 -23.99 8.25 20.06
C LYS A 287 -22.90 7.22 19.76
N ASP A 288 -21.64 7.63 19.74
CA ASP A 288 -20.51 6.76 19.41
C ASP A 288 -20.08 5.93 20.62
N ILE A 289 -19.83 4.65 20.39
CA ILE A 289 -19.30 3.71 21.38
C ILE A 289 -17.81 3.53 21.13
N ILE A 290 -16.99 4.06 22.01
CA ILE A 290 -15.54 3.95 21.90
C ILE A 290 -15.06 2.74 22.71
N LYS A 291 -14.36 1.80 22.04
CA LYS A 291 -13.76 0.64 22.69
C LYS A 291 -12.26 0.59 22.44
N ARG A 292 -11.47 0.34 23.49
CA ARG A 292 -10.04 0.05 23.33
C ARG A 292 -9.89 -1.24 22.48
N ARG A 293 -9.05 -1.17 21.47
CA ARG A 293 -8.65 -2.35 20.70
C ARG A 293 -7.40 -2.94 21.35
N TYR A 294 -7.55 -4.14 21.90
CA TYR A 294 -6.44 -4.92 22.44
C TYR A 294 -5.76 -5.74 21.33
N LYS A 295 -4.53 -6.21 21.67
CA LYS A 295 -3.76 -7.14 20.82
C LYS A 295 -4.49 -8.45 20.57
#